data_aa4e624e2e0eeb9decec2b2dd5d6f2df
#
_entry.id   aa4e624e2e0eeb9decec2b2dd5d6f2df
#
_cell.length_a   1.000
_cell.length_b   1.000
_cell.length_c   1.000
_cell.angle_alpha   90.00
_cell.angle_beta   90.00
_cell.angle_gamma   90.00
#
_symmetry.space_group_name_H-M   'P 1'
#
loop_
_entity.id
_entity.type
_entity.pdbx_description
1 polymer ?
#
loop_
_entity_poly.entity_id
_entity_poly.type
_entity_poly.pdbx_seq_one_letter_code
_entity_poly.pdbx_strand_id
1 'polypeptide(L)'
;MLFRSVFTMGDNHKPANIAKAAIEHAQKNGNNLVILDTAGRLHIDEDMMAELEEIKNTVTVHQTILVIDAMTGQDAVNVAKEFDEKIGVDGVIVTKLDGDTRGGAALSVKAVTGKPILYVGMGEKLSDLEQFYPDRMANRILGMGDVLSLIEKAEAELDIDEDKAKERDRKSVV
;
A
#
# COMPACT_ATOMS: atom_id res chain seq x y z
N MET A 1 -12.07 6.62 -16.67
CA MET A 1 -12.15 5.20 -16.23
C MET A 1 -10.77 4.60 -16.43
N LEU A 2 -10.02 4.32 -15.37
CA LEU A 2 -8.72 3.69 -15.48
C LEU A 2 -8.93 2.19 -15.70
N PHE A 3 -8.58 1.70 -16.87
CA PHE A 3 -8.62 0.27 -17.17
C PHE A 3 -7.40 -0.38 -16.50
N ARG A 4 -7.65 -1.25 -15.55
CA ARG A 4 -6.62 -2.16 -15.01
C ARG A 4 -6.67 -3.44 -15.82
N SER A 5 -5.60 -3.79 -16.48
CA SER A 5 -5.45 -5.14 -17.03
C SER A 5 -4.83 -6.03 -15.97
N VAL A 6 -5.44 -7.17 -15.72
CA VAL A 6 -4.86 -8.22 -14.87
C VAL A 6 -4.20 -9.22 -15.81
N PHE A 7 -2.93 -9.53 -15.53
CA PHE A 7 -2.15 -10.51 -16.27
C PHE A 7 -1.91 -11.72 -15.36
N THR A 8 -2.19 -12.91 -15.85
CA THR A 8 -1.92 -14.18 -15.16
C THR A 8 -1.56 -15.26 -16.15
N MET A 9 -0.73 -16.21 -15.77
CA MET A 9 -0.35 -17.37 -16.58
C MET A 9 -0.79 -18.72 -15.95
N GLY A 10 -1.56 -18.67 -14.85
CA GLY A 10 -1.96 -19.86 -14.10
C GLY A 10 -0.84 -20.43 -13.25
N ASP A 11 -1.12 -21.54 -12.55
CA ASP A 11 -0.30 -22.05 -11.43
C ASP A 11 0.91 -22.90 -11.85
N ASN A 12 1.06 -23.21 -13.16
CA ASN A 12 2.09 -24.11 -13.65
C ASN A 12 3.38 -23.42 -14.11
N HIS A 13 3.54 -22.15 -13.81
CA HIS A 13 4.70 -21.35 -14.23
C HIS A 13 5.47 -20.80 -13.03
N LYS A 14 6.79 -20.75 -13.15
CA LYS A 14 7.63 -20.12 -12.12
C LYS A 14 7.32 -18.62 -12.00
N PRO A 15 7.24 -18.06 -10.79
CA PRO A 15 6.94 -16.66 -10.56
C PRO A 15 7.81 -15.67 -11.35
N ALA A 16 9.11 -15.95 -11.47
CA ALA A 16 10.03 -15.14 -12.25
C ALA A 16 9.68 -15.09 -13.76
N ASN A 17 9.21 -16.19 -14.33
CA ASN A 17 8.77 -16.24 -15.73
C ASN A 17 7.45 -15.46 -15.92
N ILE A 18 6.55 -15.53 -14.95
CA ILE A 18 5.30 -14.75 -14.95
C ILE A 18 5.62 -13.26 -14.92
N ALA A 19 6.53 -12.84 -14.04
CA ALA A 19 6.97 -11.45 -13.93
C ALA A 19 7.56 -10.92 -15.23
N LYS A 20 8.44 -11.70 -15.88
CA LYS A 20 9.03 -11.35 -17.17
C LYS A 20 7.97 -11.20 -18.25
N ALA A 21 7.08 -12.19 -18.39
CA ALA A 21 6.00 -12.16 -19.36
C ALA A 21 5.02 -11.00 -19.12
N ALA A 22 4.74 -10.68 -17.85
CA ALA A 22 3.88 -9.54 -17.50
C ALA A 22 4.48 -8.20 -17.94
N ILE A 23 5.79 -8.01 -17.77
CA ILE A 23 6.49 -6.80 -18.23
C ILE A 23 6.47 -6.70 -19.77
N GLU A 24 6.76 -7.80 -20.48
CA GLU A 24 6.68 -7.83 -21.94
C GLU A 24 5.26 -7.53 -22.44
N HIS A 25 4.25 -8.08 -21.79
CA HIS A 25 2.85 -7.80 -22.08
C HIS A 25 2.51 -6.31 -21.87
N ALA A 26 2.95 -5.74 -20.75
CA ALA A 26 2.73 -4.33 -20.42
C ALA A 26 3.36 -3.40 -21.47
N GLN A 27 4.60 -3.67 -21.88
CA GLN A 27 5.29 -2.91 -22.92
C GLN A 27 4.55 -2.94 -24.26
N LYS A 28 4.07 -4.12 -24.69
CA LYS A 28 3.31 -4.30 -25.94
C LYS A 28 1.98 -3.55 -25.92
N ASN A 29 1.36 -3.39 -24.74
CA ASN A 29 0.07 -2.72 -24.58
C ASN A 29 0.19 -1.25 -24.16
N GLY A 30 1.40 -0.69 -24.10
CA GLY A 30 1.62 0.71 -23.76
C GLY A 30 1.34 1.03 -22.28
N ASN A 31 1.38 0.03 -21.40
CA ASN A 31 1.24 0.25 -19.96
C ASN A 31 2.56 0.81 -19.41
N ASN A 32 2.48 1.87 -18.63
CA ASN A 32 3.63 2.55 -18.06
C ASN A 32 3.90 2.17 -16.59
N LEU A 33 3.03 1.40 -15.96
CA LEU A 33 3.17 0.89 -14.60
C LEU A 33 2.77 -0.58 -14.55
N VAL A 34 3.62 -1.38 -13.93
CA VAL A 34 3.37 -2.81 -13.63
C VAL A 34 3.49 -3.01 -12.13
N ILE A 35 2.48 -3.61 -11.52
CA ILE A 35 2.49 -4.03 -10.12
C ILE A 35 2.56 -5.55 -10.13
N LEU A 36 3.63 -6.09 -9.54
CA LEU A 36 3.78 -7.52 -9.31
C LEU A 36 3.23 -7.83 -7.91
N ASP A 37 2.07 -8.45 -7.87
CA ASP A 37 1.45 -8.91 -6.63
C ASP A 37 1.95 -10.32 -6.33
N THR A 38 2.62 -10.49 -5.19
CA THR A 38 3.21 -11.75 -4.77
C THR A 38 2.35 -12.44 -3.71
N ALA A 39 2.44 -13.76 -3.63
CA ALA A 39 1.69 -14.51 -2.64
C ALA A 39 2.07 -14.07 -1.21
N GLY A 40 1.07 -13.63 -0.44
CA GLY A 40 1.23 -13.35 0.99
C GLY A 40 1.21 -14.66 1.78
N ARG A 41 2.18 -14.82 2.70
CA ARG A 41 2.19 -15.91 3.68
C ARG A 41 2.32 -15.35 5.08
N LEU A 42 1.73 -16.05 6.05
CA LEU A 42 1.76 -15.66 7.47
C LEU A 42 3.16 -15.82 8.08
N HIS A 43 3.98 -16.68 7.49
CA HIS A 43 5.33 -16.94 7.96
C HIS A 43 6.31 -16.77 6.80
N ILE A 44 7.47 -16.23 7.11
CA ILE A 44 8.58 -16.14 6.19
C ILE A 44 9.17 -17.55 6.06
N ASP A 45 9.18 -18.08 4.85
CA ASP A 45 9.89 -19.31 4.54
C ASP A 45 11.01 -19.05 3.54
N GLU A 46 12.02 -19.91 3.55
CA GLU A 46 13.19 -19.78 2.70
C GLU A 46 12.85 -19.90 1.21
N ASP A 47 11.87 -20.72 0.86
CA ASP A 47 11.44 -20.94 -0.52
C ASP A 47 10.81 -19.67 -1.08
N MET A 48 9.96 -19.00 -0.30
CA MET A 48 9.36 -17.72 -0.69
C MET A 48 10.42 -16.62 -0.89
N MET A 49 11.39 -16.54 0.01
CA MET A 49 12.49 -15.56 -0.13
C MET A 49 13.31 -15.82 -1.38
N ALA A 50 13.62 -17.08 -1.69
CA ALA A 50 14.35 -17.46 -2.90
C ALA A 50 13.54 -17.11 -4.17
N GLU A 51 12.22 -17.30 -4.18
CA GLU A 51 11.36 -16.88 -5.28
C GLU A 51 11.39 -15.37 -5.50
N LEU A 52 11.32 -14.56 -4.44
CA LEU A 52 11.37 -13.11 -4.53
C LEU A 52 12.73 -12.61 -5.03
N GLU A 53 13.83 -13.23 -4.58
CA GLU A 53 15.18 -12.95 -5.09
C GLU A 53 15.27 -13.32 -6.58
N GLU A 54 14.75 -14.47 -7.00
CA GLU A 54 14.72 -14.87 -8.41
C GLU A 54 13.97 -13.86 -9.28
N ILE A 55 12.81 -13.34 -8.80
CA ILE A 55 12.07 -12.30 -9.48
C ILE A 55 12.93 -11.03 -9.62
N LYS A 56 13.54 -10.54 -8.53
CA LYS A 56 14.37 -9.34 -8.55
C LYS A 56 15.58 -9.46 -9.49
N ASN A 57 16.15 -10.65 -9.59
CA ASN A 57 17.27 -10.94 -10.48
C ASN A 57 16.84 -11.10 -11.96
N THR A 58 15.58 -11.45 -12.21
CA THR A 58 15.06 -11.70 -13.55
C THR A 58 14.51 -10.44 -14.22
N VAL A 59 13.94 -9.51 -13.44
CA VAL A 59 13.31 -8.29 -13.95
C VAL A 59 13.82 -7.06 -13.21
N THR A 60 13.82 -5.91 -13.88
CA THR A 60 14.15 -4.64 -13.23
C THR A 60 12.99 -4.21 -12.33
N VAL A 61 13.20 -4.29 -11.01
CA VAL A 61 12.26 -3.81 -10.01
C VAL A 61 12.69 -2.40 -9.60
N HIS A 62 11.81 -1.41 -9.79
CA HIS A 62 12.10 -0.02 -9.44
C HIS A 62 11.79 0.26 -7.97
N GLN A 63 10.82 -0.44 -7.41
CA GLN A 63 10.38 -0.23 -6.04
C GLN A 63 9.86 -1.54 -5.45
N THR A 64 10.36 -1.91 -4.28
CA THR A 64 9.89 -3.04 -3.47
C THR A 64 9.14 -2.49 -2.28
N ILE A 65 7.83 -2.73 -2.22
CA ILE A 65 6.95 -2.23 -1.17
C ILE A 65 6.49 -3.41 -0.32
N LEU A 66 6.77 -3.33 0.98
CA LEU A 66 6.30 -4.31 1.95
C LEU A 66 4.95 -3.87 2.51
N VAL A 67 3.97 -4.76 2.46
CA VAL A 67 2.64 -4.55 3.08
C VAL A 67 2.58 -5.35 4.38
N ILE A 68 2.33 -4.66 5.49
CA ILE A 68 2.25 -5.27 6.83
C ILE A 68 0.89 -4.98 7.47
N ASP A 69 0.48 -5.86 8.36
CA ASP A 69 -0.72 -5.73 9.18
C ASP A 69 -0.34 -5.17 10.57
N ALA A 70 -0.85 -3.99 10.93
CA ALA A 70 -0.58 -3.37 12.22
C ALA A 70 -1.04 -4.22 13.42
N MET A 71 -2.05 -5.06 13.23
CA MET A 71 -2.61 -5.91 14.28
C MET A 71 -1.70 -7.07 14.68
N THR A 72 -0.70 -7.42 13.85
CA THR A 72 0.25 -8.49 14.17
C THR A 72 1.35 -8.06 15.15
N GLY A 73 1.39 -6.77 15.48
CA GLY A 73 2.28 -6.25 16.53
C GLY A 73 3.76 -6.52 16.26
N GLN A 74 4.44 -7.20 17.19
CA GLN A 74 5.89 -7.45 17.09
C GLN A 74 6.25 -8.35 15.89
N ASP A 75 5.36 -9.22 15.45
CA ASP A 75 5.61 -10.08 14.28
C ASP A 75 5.76 -9.25 13.00
N ALA A 76 4.98 -8.16 12.86
CA ALA A 76 5.17 -7.22 11.75
C ALA A 76 6.59 -6.64 11.70
N VAL A 77 7.16 -6.33 12.85
CA VAL A 77 8.51 -5.77 12.96
C VAL A 77 9.57 -6.80 12.56
N ASN A 78 9.43 -8.04 13.02
CA ASN A 78 10.34 -9.13 12.69
C ASN A 78 10.29 -9.43 11.18
N VAL A 79 9.09 -9.54 10.62
CA VAL A 79 8.86 -9.71 9.19
C VAL A 79 9.51 -8.59 8.39
N ALA A 80 9.26 -7.33 8.77
CA ALA A 80 9.81 -6.19 8.06
C ALA A 80 11.35 -6.16 8.06
N LYS A 81 11.96 -6.52 9.18
CA LYS A 81 13.42 -6.61 9.30
C LYS A 81 13.99 -7.68 8.38
N GLU A 82 13.42 -8.88 8.40
CA GLU A 82 13.92 -9.99 7.60
C GLU A 82 13.75 -9.76 6.09
N PHE A 83 12.61 -9.18 5.66
CA PHE A 83 12.40 -8.77 4.28
C PHE A 83 13.40 -7.71 3.84
N ASP A 84 13.68 -6.71 4.69
CA ASP A 84 14.65 -5.67 4.34
C ASP A 84 16.07 -6.22 4.24
N GLU A 85 16.47 -7.12 5.13
CA GLU A 85 17.79 -7.75 5.11
C GLU A 85 18.02 -8.66 3.90
N LYS A 86 17.03 -9.47 3.51
CA LYS A 86 17.15 -10.47 2.43
C LYS A 86 16.82 -9.91 1.05
N ILE A 87 15.73 -9.16 0.95
CA ILE A 87 15.19 -8.69 -0.34
C ILE A 87 15.53 -7.22 -0.58
N GLY A 88 15.60 -6.42 0.47
CA GLY A 88 15.69 -4.97 0.39
C GLY A 88 14.33 -4.34 0.11
N VAL A 89 13.85 -3.54 1.04
CA VAL A 89 12.56 -2.84 0.98
C VAL A 89 12.81 -1.36 0.74
N ASP A 90 12.05 -0.74 -0.16
CA ASP A 90 12.14 0.70 -0.45
C ASP A 90 11.11 1.51 0.32
N GLY A 91 10.00 0.87 0.71
CA GLY A 91 8.94 1.51 1.49
C GLY A 91 7.96 0.51 2.07
N VAL A 92 7.16 0.97 3.02
CA VAL A 92 6.21 0.13 3.75
C VAL A 92 4.80 0.71 3.63
N ILE A 93 3.82 -0.17 3.48
CA ILE A 93 2.40 0.15 3.65
C ILE A 93 1.92 -0.56 4.91
N VAL A 94 1.30 0.17 5.82
CA VAL A 94 0.77 -0.38 7.08
C VAL A 94 -0.74 -0.44 6.98
N THR A 95 -1.30 -1.64 7.00
CA THR A 95 -2.75 -1.88 6.94
C THR A 95 -3.35 -2.05 8.34
N LYS A 96 -4.68 -1.93 8.44
CA LYS A 96 -5.45 -2.10 9.68
C LYS A 96 -5.02 -1.18 10.82
N LEU A 97 -4.58 0.01 10.46
CA LEU A 97 -4.12 1.00 11.46
C LEU A 97 -5.28 1.58 12.29
N ASP A 98 -6.52 1.43 11.84
CA ASP A 98 -7.74 1.71 12.60
C ASP A 98 -7.85 0.87 13.88
N GLY A 99 -7.34 -0.37 13.86
CA GLY A 99 -7.26 -1.24 15.03
C GLY A 99 -6.08 -0.95 15.96
N ASP A 100 -5.02 -0.30 15.48
CA ASP A 100 -3.86 0.10 16.27
C ASP A 100 -4.00 1.55 16.76
N THR A 101 -4.69 1.73 17.89
CA THR A 101 -5.00 3.05 18.47
C THR A 101 -3.77 3.92 18.77
N ARG A 102 -2.60 3.31 18.94
CA ARG A 102 -1.35 3.99 19.29
C ARG A 102 -0.33 4.04 18.16
N GLY A 103 -0.58 3.40 17.03
CA GLY A 103 0.36 3.35 15.91
C GLY A 103 1.70 2.68 16.23
N GLY A 104 1.72 1.81 17.23
CA GLY A 104 2.95 1.19 17.75
C GLY A 104 3.67 0.35 16.70
N ALA A 105 2.93 -0.40 15.89
CA ALA A 105 3.50 -1.21 14.83
C ALA A 105 4.21 -0.34 13.78
N ALA A 106 3.59 0.75 13.33
CA ALA A 106 4.16 1.67 12.35
C ALA A 106 5.47 2.29 12.84
N LEU A 107 5.50 2.78 14.08
CA LEU A 107 6.71 3.37 14.68
C LEU A 107 7.83 2.34 14.83
N SER A 108 7.50 1.12 15.30
CA SER A 108 8.49 0.06 15.50
C SER A 108 9.10 -0.39 14.20
N VAL A 109 8.29 -0.58 13.15
CA VAL A 109 8.77 -0.94 11.79
C VAL A 109 9.68 0.17 11.24
N LYS A 110 9.27 1.44 11.35
CA LYS A 110 10.11 2.57 10.94
C LYS A 110 11.44 2.62 11.69
N ALA A 111 11.42 2.39 13.01
CA ALA A 111 12.63 2.42 13.83
C ALA A 111 13.60 1.29 13.49
N VAL A 112 13.09 0.09 13.21
CA VAL A 112 13.92 -1.10 12.94
C VAL A 112 14.46 -1.13 11.51
N THR A 113 13.62 -0.80 10.52
CA THR A 113 14.02 -0.86 9.10
C THR A 113 14.64 0.45 8.59
N GLY A 114 14.33 1.58 9.22
CA GLY A 114 14.69 2.91 8.70
C GLY A 114 13.92 3.31 7.44
N LYS A 115 13.08 2.42 6.88
CA LYS A 115 12.38 2.66 5.61
C LYS A 115 11.17 3.59 5.78
N PRO A 116 10.82 4.38 4.75
CA PRO A 116 9.65 5.25 4.83
C PRO A 116 8.36 4.43 4.85
N ILE A 117 7.41 4.87 5.68
CA ILE A 117 6.02 4.45 5.54
C ILE A 117 5.42 5.33 4.45
N LEU A 118 4.86 4.73 3.42
CA LEU A 118 4.32 5.44 2.26
C LEU A 118 2.83 5.70 2.42
N TYR A 119 2.10 4.63 2.80
CA TYR A 119 0.65 4.67 2.94
C TYR A 119 0.21 3.91 4.17
N VAL A 120 -0.98 4.24 4.64
CA VAL A 120 -1.67 3.57 5.74
C VAL A 120 -3.10 3.20 5.33
N GLY A 121 -3.53 2.00 5.68
CA GLY A 121 -4.91 1.54 5.52
C GLY A 121 -5.67 1.75 6.82
N MET A 122 -6.72 2.57 6.74
CA MET A 122 -7.60 2.93 7.86
C MET A 122 -8.94 2.20 7.80
N GLY A 123 -9.09 1.25 6.88
CA GLY A 123 -10.31 0.48 6.65
C GLY A 123 -10.19 -0.41 5.41
N GLU A 124 -11.32 -0.91 4.90
CA GLU A 124 -11.37 -1.89 3.81
C GLU A 124 -11.63 -1.29 2.42
N LYS A 125 -12.02 -0.02 2.33
CA LYS A 125 -12.33 0.63 1.07
C LYS A 125 -11.07 1.23 0.45
N LEU A 126 -11.08 1.43 -0.86
CA LEU A 126 -9.99 2.12 -1.56
C LEU A 126 -9.81 3.57 -1.06
N SER A 127 -10.88 4.21 -0.64
CA SER A 127 -10.87 5.55 -0.01
C SER A 127 -10.18 5.58 1.35
N ASP A 128 -10.00 4.42 1.99
CA ASP A 128 -9.43 4.31 3.31
C ASP A 128 -7.91 4.06 3.25
N LEU A 129 -7.33 4.06 2.05
CA LEU A 129 -5.88 4.08 1.84
C LEU A 129 -5.42 5.54 1.78
N GLU A 130 -4.72 5.97 2.81
CA GLU A 130 -4.24 7.34 2.96
C GLU A 130 -2.72 7.41 2.85
N GLN A 131 -2.19 8.53 2.34
CA GLN A 131 -0.76 8.79 2.41
C GLN A 131 -0.34 8.94 3.89
N PHE A 132 0.83 8.42 4.24
CA PHE A 132 1.34 8.56 5.60
C PHE A 132 1.90 9.95 5.86
N TYR A 133 1.38 10.60 6.91
CA TYR A 133 1.86 11.88 7.40
C TYR A 133 2.39 11.72 8.83
N PRO A 134 3.72 11.84 9.06
CA PRO A 134 4.33 11.65 10.38
C PRO A 134 3.73 12.52 11.48
N ASP A 135 3.42 13.79 11.15
CA ASP A 135 2.86 14.75 12.12
C ASP A 135 1.46 14.34 12.60
N ARG A 136 0.62 13.83 11.68
CA ARG A 136 -0.71 13.31 12.02
C ARG A 136 -0.61 12.09 12.92
N MET A 137 0.33 11.18 12.61
CA MET A 137 0.58 10.01 13.45
C MET A 137 1.07 10.41 14.84
N ALA A 138 1.99 11.37 14.96
CA ALA A 138 2.47 11.87 16.23
C ALA A 138 1.32 12.45 17.08
N ASN A 139 0.46 13.28 16.47
CA ASN A 139 -0.71 13.85 17.15
C ASN A 139 -1.68 12.76 17.64
N ARG A 140 -1.91 11.72 16.85
CA ARG A 140 -2.74 10.58 17.22
C ARG A 140 -2.17 9.82 18.40
N ILE A 141 -0.87 9.55 18.40
CA ILE A 141 -0.16 8.85 19.50
C ILE A 141 -0.22 9.66 20.79
N LEU A 142 -0.06 10.97 20.71
CA LEU A 142 -0.10 11.88 21.84
C LEU A 142 -1.53 12.16 22.35
N GLY A 143 -2.54 11.60 21.70
CA GLY A 143 -3.95 11.82 22.07
C GLY A 143 -4.46 13.23 21.79
N MET A 144 -3.75 14.00 20.95
CA MET A 144 -4.13 15.37 20.59
C MET A 144 -5.28 15.44 19.57
N GLY A 145 -5.77 14.29 19.10
CA GLY A 145 -6.77 14.19 18.04
C GLY A 145 -6.23 14.58 16.66
N ASP A 146 -6.77 14.00 15.62
CA ASP A 146 -6.43 14.43 14.24
C ASP A 146 -7.44 15.47 13.76
N VAL A 147 -7.33 16.69 14.31
CA VAL A 147 -8.21 17.81 13.98
C VAL A 147 -8.07 18.20 12.49
N LEU A 148 -6.86 18.06 11.92
CA LEU A 148 -6.62 18.39 10.51
C LEU A 148 -7.33 17.43 9.57
N SER A 149 -7.30 16.13 9.84
CA SER A 149 -8.07 15.15 9.06
C SER A 149 -9.57 15.34 9.15
N LEU A 150 -10.08 15.81 10.30
CA LEU A 150 -11.49 16.14 10.47
C LEU A 150 -11.88 17.36 9.62
N ILE A 151 -11.04 18.38 9.61
CA ILE A 151 -11.25 19.59 8.79
C ILE A 151 -11.22 19.24 7.30
N GLU A 152 -10.22 18.51 6.83
CA GLU A 152 -10.11 18.11 5.43
C GLU A 152 -11.28 17.23 4.95
N LYS A 153 -11.73 16.30 5.80
CA LYS A 153 -12.93 15.48 5.49
C LYS A 153 -14.19 16.33 5.44
N ALA A 154 -14.34 17.29 6.34
CA ALA A 154 -15.47 18.20 6.32
C ALA A 154 -15.46 19.14 5.10
N GLU A 155 -14.31 19.65 4.71
CA GLU A 155 -14.13 20.46 3.50
C GLU A 155 -14.45 19.64 2.23
N ALA A 156 -13.95 18.41 2.13
CA ALA A 156 -14.22 17.53 1.00
C ALA A 156 -15.72 17.14 0.87
N GLU A 157 -16.43 16.96 2.00
CA GLU A 157 -17.86 16.72 2.00
C GLU A 157 -18.66 17.96 1.57
N LEU A 158 -18.24 19.14 2.00
CA LEU A 158 -18.85 20.41 1.61
C LEU A 158 -18.69 20.69 0.11
N ASP A 159 -17.50 20.45 -0.45
CA ASP A 159 -17.25 20.60 -1.89
C ASP A 159 -18.11 19.66 -2.74
N ILE A 160 -18.31 18.42 -2.29
CA ILE A 160 -19.19 17.44 -2.97
C ILE A 160 -20.67 17.90 -2.93
N ASP A 161 -21.11 18.50 -1.85
CA ASP A 161 -22.49 18.99 -1.73
C ASP A 161 -22.71 20.28 -2.53
N GLU A 162 -21.73 21.16 -2.63
CA GLU A 162 -21.77 22.32 -3.52
C GLU A 162 -21.83 21.92 -4.99
N ASP A 163 -21.07 20.93 -5.41
CA ASP A 163 -21.09 20.44 -6.80
C ASP A 163 -22.44 19.77 -7.14
N LYS A 164 -23.00 19.01 -6.20
CA LYS A 164 -24.35 18.45 -6.36
C LYS A 164 -25.44 19.52 -6.40
N ALA A 165 -25.29 20.61 -5.63
CA ALA A 165 -26.21 21.74 -5.66
C ALA A 165 -26.15 22.46 -7.01
N LYS A 166 -24.95 22.71 -7.55
CA LYS A 166 -24.73 23.31 -8.87
C LYS A 166 -25.28 22.44 -10.02
N GLU A 167 -25.20 21.10 -9.89
CA GLU A 167 -25.82 20.19 -10.88
C GLU A 167 -27.36 20.19 -10.81
N ARG A 168 -27.95 20.33 -9.63
CA ARG A 168 -29.41 20.44 -9.48
C ARG A 168 -29.94 21.74 -10.10
N ASP A 169 -29.27 22.85 -9.86
CA ASP A 169 -29.66 24.15 -10.45
C ASP A 169 -29.59 24.15 -11.97
N ARG A 170 -28.55 23.49 -12.55
CA ARG A 170 -28.44 23.33 -14.01
C ARG A 170 -29.54 22.48 -14.63
N LYS A 171 -30.10 21.51 -13.89
CA LYS A 171 -31.20 20.65 -14.36
C LYS A 171 -32.59 21.26 -14.17
N SER A 172 -32.69 22.32 -13.37
CA SER A 172 -33.99 23.02 -13.13
C SER A 172 -34.24 24.20 -14.07
N VAL A 173 -33.33 24.51 -14.98
CA VAL A 173 -33.40 25.65 -15.95
C VAL A 173 -33.64 25.16 -17.37
N VAL A 174 -34.29 23.99 -17.56
CA VAL A 174 -34.78 23.51 -18.88
C VAL A 174 -36.29 23.32 -18.85
#